data_df6c6a3445234ea3d63802c9e84c33c8
#
_entry.id   df6c6a3445234ea3d63802c9e84c33c8
#
_cell.length_a   1.000
_cell.length_b   1.000
_cell.length_c   1.000
_cell.angle_alpha   90.00
_cell.angle_beta   90.00
_cell.angle_gamma   90.00
#
_symmetry.space_group_name_H-M   'P 1'
#
loop_
_entity.id
_entity.type
_entity.pdbx_description
1 polymer ?
#
loop_
_entity_poly.entity_id
_entity_poly.type
_entity_poly.pdbx_seq_one_letter_code
_entity_poly.pdbx_strand_id
1 'polypeptide(L)'
;MKYCMGCMENIEDEVLQCPSCGFMQNNQNVQGLLQTGTILQNRYIVGRSIGNGGFGVTYIGLDAQLKRKIAIKEFFPRKTSVRMKDGLHVVAPSMECQQAFNRGLEQFLNEAKHLARLSHIQGIVYIYNFFQENGTGYIIMEYLEGKDLRNLLHQHNEKLPFDEAKELILSVLYLSLIHISEPTRHLR
;
A
#
# COMPACT_ATOMS: atom_id res chain seq x y z
N MET A 1 8.78 -24.10 7.88
CA MET A 1 7.98 -22.92 8.32
C MET A 1 7.84 -21.97 7.15
N LYS A 2 6.63 -21.48 6.89
CA LYS A 2 6.30 -20.52 5.85
C LYS A 2 5.65 -19.27 6.47
N TYR A 3 5.57 -18.20 5.71
CA TYR A 3 4.82 -17.01 6.13
C TYR A 3 3.36 -17.12 5.72
N CYS A 4 2.46 -16.67 6.60
CA CYS A 4 1.06 -16.50 6.26
C CYS A 4 0.87 -15.34 5.30
N MET A 5 0.29 -15.58 4.12
CA MET A 5 0.04 -14.52 3.13
C MET A 5 -1.04 -13.51 3.57
N GLY A 6 -1.74 -13.79 4.67
CA GLY A 6 -2.76 -12.91 5.24
C GLY A 6 -2.25 -11.90 6.27
N CYS A 7 -1.25 -12.27 7.08
CA CYS A 7 -0.74 -11.42 8.18
C CYS A 7 0.78 -11.39 8.32
N MET A 8 1.51 -12.13 7.48
CA MET A 8 2.98 -12.26 7.50
C MET A 8 3.56 -12.88 8.77
N GLU A 9 2.75 -13.51 9.61
CA GLU A 9 3.24 -14.32 10.73
C GLU A 9 3.81 -15.66 10.25
N ASN A 10 4.75 -16.23 11.01
CA ASN A 10 5.27 -17.55 10.74
C ASN A 10 4.23 -18.61 11.09
N ILE A 11 4.01 -19.56 10.18
CA ILE A 11 3.14 -20.71 10.36
C ILE A 11 3.84 -22.00 9.91
N GLU A 12 3.37 -23.14 10.38
CA GLU A 12 3.85 -24.44 9.92
C GLU A 12 3.46 -24.65 8.44
N ASP A 13 4.26 -25.46 7.72
CA ASP A 13 4.09 -25.64 6.27
C ASP A 13 2.75 -26.27 5.88
N GLU A 14 2.22 -27.15 6.74
CA GLU A 14 0.99 -27.89 6.51
C GLU A 14 -0.30 -27.09 6.86
N VAL A 15 -0.17 -25.95 7.53
CA VAL A 15 -1.32 -25.14 7.94
C VAL A 15 -2.00 -24.52 6.73
N LEU A 16 -3.27 -24.88 6.52
CA LEU A 16 -4.11 -24.33 5.45
C LEU A 16 -4.81 -23.03 5.86
N GLN A 17 -5.25 -22.93 7.10
CA GLN A 17 -5.88 -21.73 7.65
C GLN A 17 -5.04 -21.15 8.78
N CYS A 18 -4.63 -19.90 8.63
CA CYS A 18 -3.81 -19.24 9.64
C CYS A 18 -4.53 -19.10 10.98
N PRO A 19 -3.96 -19.60 12.09
CA PRO A 19 -4.59 -19.51 13.41
C PRO A 19 -4.71 -18.07 13.92
N SER A 20 -3.82 -17.19 13.51
CA SER A 20 -3.80 -15.78 13.98
C SER A 20 -4.81 -14.90 13.25
N CYS A 21 -4.96 -15.04 11.91
CA CYS A 21 -5.79 -14.13 11.11
C CYS A 21 -6.90 -14.81 10.30
N GLY A 22 -7.03 -16.14 10.37
CA GLY A 22 -8.04 -16.90 9.65
C GLY A 22 -7.86 -16.99 8.13
N PHE A 23 -6.76 -16.44 7.57
CA PHE A 23 -6.52 -16.44 6.13
C PHE A 23 -6.26 -17.86 5.61
N MET A 24 -6.96 -18.23 4.53
CA MET A 24 -6.76 -19.52 3.84
C MET A 24 -5.59 -19.42 2.87
N GLN A 25 -4.54 -20.21 3.09
CA GLN A 25 -3.29 -20.13 2.32
C GLN A 25 -3.43 -20.58 0.85
N ASN A 26 -4.44 -21.37 0.54
CA ASN A 26 -4.78 -21.80 -0.83
C ASN A 26 -5.77 -20.86 -1.53
N ASN A 27 -6.06 -19.70 -0.94
CA ASN A 27 -7.00 -18.74 -1.49
C ASN A 27 -6.42 -18.15 -2.78
N GLN A 28 -6.94 -18.64 -3.91
CA GLN A 28 -6.45 -18.26 -5.23
C GLN A 28 -6.91 -16.84 -5.59
N ASN A 29 -6.01 -16.13 -6.14
CA ASN A 29 -6.02 -14.89 -6.88
C ASN A 29 -7.38 -14.24 -7.14
N VAL A 30 -7.59 -13.10 -6.52
CA VAL A 30 -8.60 -12.15 -6.99
C VAL A 30 -8.14 -11.63 -8.35
N GLN A 31 -8.97 -11.81 -9.37
CA GLN A 31 -8.68 -11.42 -10.75
C GLN A 31 -8.20 -9.96 -10.82
N GLY A 32 -7.08 -9.74 -11.48
CA GLY A 32 -6.48 -8.42 -11.67
C GLY A 32 -5.57 -7.94 -10.52
N LEU A 33 -5.40 -8.70 -9.44
CA LEU A 33 -4.44 -8.42 -8.36
C LEU A 33 -3.14 -9.21 -8.55
N LEU A 34 -2.06 -8.78 -7.89
CA LEU A 34 -0.85 -9.60 -7.76
C LEU A 34 -1.16 -10.87 -6.97
N GLN A 35 -0.54 -11.98 -7.39
CA GLN A 35 -0.63 -13.24 -6.65
C GLN A 35 0.06 -13.12 -5.30
N THR A 36 -0.55 -13.69 -4.28
CA THR A 36 0.13 -13.86 -2.98
C THR A 36 1.37 -14.73 -3.16
N GLY A 37 2.46 -14.36 -2.51
CA GLY A 37 3.76 -15.01 -2.66
C GLY A 37 4.61 -14.46 -3.81
N THR A 38 4.11 -13.53 -4.64
CA THR A 38 4.94 -12.82 -5.62
C THR A 38 6.10 -12.14 -4.91
N ILE A 39 7.31 -12.24 -5.49
CA ILE A 39 8.51 -11.61 -4.94
C ILE A 39 8.90 -10.45 -5.85
N LEU A 40 8.96 -9.25 -5.26
CA LEU A 40 9.42 -8.04 -5.93
C LEU A 40 10.85 -7.72 -5.52
N GLN A 41 11.69 -7.27 -6.46
CA GLN A 41 13.11 -6.94 -6.24
C GLN A 41 13.90 -8.04 -5.52
N ASN A 42 13.53 -9.31 -5.71
CA ASN A 42 14.11 -10.47 -4.98
C ASN A 42 14.14 -10.29 -3.45
N ARG A 43 13.25 -9.47 -2.90
CA ARG A 43 13.26 -9.07 -1.48
C ARG A 43 11.88 -8.99 -0.84
N TYR A 44 10.89 -8.43 -1.53
CA TYR A 44 9.60 -8.12 -0.92
C TYR A 44 8.57 -9.16 -1.32
N ILE A 45 8.05 -9.91 -0.34
CA ILE A 45 7.02 -10.93 -0.55
C ILE A 45 5.66 -10.27 -0.44
N VAL A 46 4.84 -10.42 -1.49
CA VAL A 46 3.48 -9.88 -1.56
C VAL A 46 2.50 -10.82 -0.89
N GLY A 47 1.71 -10.31 0.04
CA GLY A 47 0.59 -11.00 0.66
C GLY A 47 -0.77 -10.59 0.10
N ARG A 48 -1.83 -10.78 0.89
CA ARG A 48 -3.19 -10.38 0.48
C ARG A 48 -3.32 -8.87 0.30
N SER A 49 -4.25 -8.45 -0.56
CA SER A 49 -4.64 -7.04 -0.62
C SER A 49 -5.35 -6.61 0.67
N ILE A 50 -4.99 -5.42 1.16
CA ILE A 50 -5.56 -4.79 2.35
C ILE A 50 -6.30 -3.49 2.04
N GLY A 51 -6.11 -2.95 0.85
CA GLY A 51 -6.77 -1.75 0.38
C GLY A 51 -6.83 -1.69 -1.14
N ASN A 52 -7.90 -1.08 -1.66
CA ASN A 52 -8.13 -0.95 -3.09
C ASN A 52 -8.73 0.44 -3.36
N GLY A 53 -7.96 1.32 -3.95
CA GLY A 53 -8.30 2.71 -4.21
C GLY A 53 -8.27 3.08 -5.68
N GLY A 54 -8.62 4.33 -5.99
CA GLY A 54 -8.65 4.83 -7.37
C GLY A 54 -7.29 4.82 -8.08
N PHE A 55 -6.20 4.92 -7.34
CA PHE A 55 -4.82 4.99 -7.86
C PHE A 55 -4.06 3.67 -7.78
N GLY A 56 -4.63 2.64 -7.14
CA GLY A 56 -3.92 1.37 -7.04
C GLY A 56 -4.37 0.47 -5.90
N VAL A 57 -3.57 -0.54 -5.65
CA VAL A 57 -3.83 -1.59 -4.67
C VAL A 57 -2.75 -1.57 -3.59
N THR A 58 -3.16 -1.73 -2.35
CA THR A 58 -2.23 -1.91 -1.23
C THR A 58 -2.30 -3.35 -0.74
N TYR A 59 -1.14 -3.96 -0.58
CA TYR A 59 -0.97 -5.33 -0.08
C TYR A 59 -0.24 -5.28 1.26
N ILE A 60 -0.54 -6.22 2.14
CA ILE A 60 0.38 -6.57 3.20
C ILE A 60 1.57 -7.29 2.56
N GLY A 61 2.77 -7.13 3.10
CA GLY A 61 3.96 -7.81 2.59
C GLY A 61 4.99 -8.05 3.67
N LEU A 62 6.05 -8.76 3.28
CA LEU A 62 7.19 -9.03 4.12
C LEU A 62 8.47 -8.56 3.42
N ASP A 63 9.29 -7.79 4.10
CA ASP A 63 10.69 -7.59 3.74
C ASP A 63 11.48 -8.83 4.19
N ALA A 64 11.80 -9.71 3.26
CA ALA A 64 12.46 -10.99 3.55
C ALA A 64 13.88 -10.83 4.12
N GLN A 65 14.57 -9.73 3.79
CA GLN A 65 15.91 -9.45 4.31
C GLN A 65 15.86 -8.98 5.76
N LEU A 66 14.94 -8.10 6.10
CA LEU A 66 14.79 -7.52 7.44
C LEU A 66 13.78 -8.28 8.31
N LYS A 67 13.11 -9.29 7.75
CA LYS A 67 12.08 -10.11 8.41
C LYS A 67 11.01 -9.26 9.09
N ARG A 68 10.59 -8.17 8.44
CA ARG A 68 9.58 -7.26 8.98
C ARG A 68 8.37 -7.15 8.06
N LYS A 69 7.22 -6.98 8.68
CA LYS A 69 5.93 -6.67 8.03
C LYS A 69 5.99 -5.29 7.40
N ILE A 70 5.51 -5.19 6.17
CA ILE A 70 5.46 -3.96 5.37
C ILE A 70 4.10 -3.82 4.69
N ALA A 71 3.80 -2.62 4.21
CA ALA A 71 2.75 -2.40 3.23
C ALA A 71 3.38 -2.13 1.85
N ILE A 72 2.79 -2.72 0.80
CA ILE A 72 3.23 -2.58 -0.59
C ILE A 72 2.10 -1.91 -1.35
N LYS A 73 2.28 -0.67 -1.80
CA LYS A 73 1.32 0.04 -2.65
C LYS A 73 1.75 -0.09 -4.09
N GLU A 74 0.90 -0.68 -4.92
CA GLU A 74 1.08 -0.83 -6.36
C GLU A 74 0.30 0.25 -7.10
N PHE A 75 0.90 0.89 -8.08
CA PHE A 75 0.20 1.78 -8.98
C PHE A 75 -0.60 0.95 -9.99
N PHE A 76 -1.90 0.86 -9.81
CA PHE A 76 -2.80 0.07 -10.66
C PHE A 76 -4.13 0.81 -10.87
N PRO A 77 -4.14 1.90 -11.65
CA PRO A 77 -5.36 2.66 -11.95
C PRO A 77 -6.25 1.88 -12.92
N ARG A 78 -7.31 1.25 -12.42
CA ARG A 78 -8.19 0.32 -13.17
C ARG A 78 -8.78 0.90 -14.45
N LYS A 79 -8.89 2.23 -14.57
CA LYS A 79 -9.42 2.89 -15.76
C LYS A 79 -8.41 2.95 -16.92
N THR A 80 -7.12 2.93 -16.63
CA THR A 80 -6.04 3.14 -17.60
C THR A 80 -5.01 2.02 -17.61
N SER A 81 -5.23 0.94 -16.86
CA SER A 81 -4.32 -0.20 -16.82
C SER A 81 -5.06 -1.52 -16.70
N VAL A 82 -4.45 -2.55 -17.22
CA VAL A 82 -4.88 -3.94 -17.11
C VAL A 82 -3.70 -4.81 -16.75
N ARG A 83 -3.96 -5.87 -15.98
CA ARG A 83 -2.95 -6.90 -15.69
C ARG A 83 -2.96 -7.96 -16.78
N MET A 84 -1.78 -8.31 -17.27
CA MET A 84 -1.62 -9.36 -18.27
C MET A 84 -2.01 -10.74 -17.73
N LYS A 85 -2.18 -11.70 -18.63
CA LYS A 85 -2.55 -13.09 -18.28
C LYS A 85 -1.50 -13.82 -17.41
N ASP A 86 -0.26 -13.34 -17.42
CA ASP A 86 0.79 -13.86 -16.54
C ASP A 86 0.58 -13.52 -15.05
N GLY A 87 -0.42 -12.69 -14.74
CA GLY A 87 -0.75 -12.26 -13.38
C GLY A 87 0.26 -11.30 -12.75
N LEU A 88 1.23 -10.82 -13.53
CA LEU A 88 2.35 -10.00 -13.04
C LEU A 88 2.42 -8.64 -13.71
N HIS A 89 2.56 -8.59 -15.04
CA HIS A 89 2.79 -7.36 -15.79
C HIS A 89 1.52 -6.50 -15.91
N VAL A 90 1.72 -5.19 -15.84
CA VAL A 90 0.70 -4.17 -16.02
C VAL A 90 0.95 -3.43 -17.32
N VAL A 91 -0.10 -3.24 -18.11
CA VAL A 91 -0.05 -2.51 -19.39
C VAL A 91 -1.24 -1.59 -19.52
N ALA A 92 -1.10 -0.53 -20.31
CA ALA A 92 -2.22 0.29 -20.72
C ALA A 92 -2.98 -0.40 -21.87
N PRO A 93 -4.34 -0.43 -21.85
CA PRO A 93 -5.13 -1.12 -22.86
C PRO A 93 -5.17 -0.40 -24.23
N SER A 94 -4.80 0.88 -24.30
CA SER A 94 -4.75 1.67 -25.53
C SER A 94 -3.68 2.75 -25.47
N MET A 95 -3.37 3.36 -26.63
CA MET A 95 -2.42 4.48 -26.73
C MET A 95 -2.89 5.70 -25.93
N GLU A 96 -4.17 5.97 -25.87
CA GLU A 96 -4.76 7.07 -25.08
C GLU A 96 -4.56 6.82 -23.58
N CYS A 97 -4.80 5.58 -23.14
CA CYS A 97 -4.58 5.17 -21.78
C CYS A 97 -3.07 5.22 -21.39
N GLN A 98 -2.17 4.94 -22.35
CA GLN A 98 -0.73 4.92 -22.10
C GLN A 98 -0.20 6.28 -21.62
N GLN A 99 -0.64 7.37 -22.23
CA GLN A 99 -0.20 8.72 -21.82
C GLN A 99 -0.71 9.09 -20.42
N ALA A 100 -1.96 8.75 -20.11
CA ALA A 100 -2.56 8.97 -18.80
C ALA A 100 -1.88 8.09 -17.73
N PHE A 101 -1.61 6.82 -18.06
CA PHE A 101 -0.90 5.89 -17.20
C PHE A 101 0.51 6.37 -16.88
N ASN A 102 1.31 6.75 -17.88
CA ASN A 102 2.68 7.22 -17.69
C ASN A 102 2.74 8.47 -16.80
N ARG A 103 1.85 9.44 -17.03
CA ARG A 103 1.75 10.65 -16.18
C ARG A 103 1.38 10.29 -14.74
N GLY A 104 0.40 9.40 -14.56
CA GLY A 104 -0.01 8.95 -13.24
C GLY A 104 1.10 8.18 -12.51
N LEU A 105 1.86 7.33 -13.22
CA LEU A 105 2.99 6.60 -12.68
C LEU A 105 4.11 7.55 -12.20
N GLU A 106 4.43 8.56 -13.00
CA GLU A 106 5.40 9.58 -12.63
C GLU A 106 4.96 10.35 -11.37
N GLN A 107 3.69 10.77 -11.31
CA GLN A 107 3.12 11.43 -10.13
C GLN A 107 3.19 10.54 -8.89
N PHE A 108 2.83 9.26 -9.02
CA PHE A 108 2.87 8.27 -7.95
C PHE A 108 4.28 8.11 -7.36
N LEU A 109 5.30 8.01 -8.21
CA LEU A 109 6.69 7.89 -7.76
C LEU A 109 7.23 9.20 -7.19
N ASN A 110 6.81 10.35 -7.71
CA ASN A 110 7.19 11.65 -7.17
C ASN A 110 6.54 11.88 -5.79
N GLU A 111 5.29 11.46 -5.58
CA GLU A 111 4.64 11.46 -4.26
C GLU A 111 5.45 10.64 -3.25
N ALA A 112 5.90 9.43 -3.65
CA ALA A 112 6.75 8.60 -2.79
C ALA A 112 8.05 9.31 -2.40
N LYS A 113 8.71 10.00 -3.36
CA LYS A 113 9.93 10.80 -3.08
C LYS A 113 9.66 11.93 -2.09
N HIS A 114 8.53 12.61 -2.20
CA HIS A 114 8.16 13.68 -1.28
C HIS A 114 7.88 13.12 0.11
N LEU A 115 7.07 12.07 0.24
CA LEU A 115 6.79 11.42 1.52
C LEU A 115 8.05 10.88 2.20
N ALA A 116 8.98 10.30 1.44
CA ALA A 116 10.25 9.81 1.99
C ALA A 116 11.09 10.91 2.65
N ARG A 117 11.01 12.16 2.17
CA ARG A 117 11.68 13.31 2.78
C ARG A 117 11.02 13.75 4.10
N LEU A 118 9.74 13.48 4.25
CA LEU A 118 8.93 13.84 5.42
C LEU A 118 8.85 12.71 6.46
N SER A 119 9.57 11.62 6.28
CA SER A 119 9.52 10.43 7.13
C SER A 119 9.93 10.68 8.59
N HIS A 120 10.57 11.82 8.90
CA HIS A 120 10.91 12.24 10.26
C HIS A 120 9.74 12.93 10.99
N ILE A 121 8.65 13.21 10.30
CA ILE A 121 7.47 13.88 10.87
C ILE A 121 6.51 12.81 11.41
N GLN A 122 6.21 12.89 12.69
CA GLN A 122 5.25 11.99 13.32
C GLN A 122 3.86 12.14 12.67
N GLY A 123 3.22 11.02 12.35
CA GLY A 123 1.92 10.98 11.68
C GLY A 123 2.01 10.87 10.15
N ILE A 124 3.21 10.92 9.56
CA ILE A 124 3.44 10.63 8.15
C ILE A 124 4.01 9.22 8.02
N VAL A 125 3.42 8.42 7.12
CA VAL A 125 3.85 7.04 6.85
C VAL A 125 5.31 6.99 6.41
N TYR A 126 6.08 6.07 7.00
CA TYR A 126 7.48 5.90 6.66
C TYR A 126 7.62 5.13 5.33
N ILE A 127 8.34 5.71 4.35
CA ILE A 127 8.64 5.07 3.07
C ILE A 127 10.02 4.41 3.15
N TYR A 128 10.06 3.10 2.95
CA TYR A 128 11.30 2.32 2.96
C TYR A 128 11.99 2.28 1.60
N ASN A 129 11.18 2.17 0.52
CA ASN A 129 11.68 2.06 -0.85
C ASN A 129 10.56 2.39 -1.85
N PHE A 130 10.93 2.75 -3.07
CA PHE A 130 10.01 2.83 -4.21
C PHE A 130 10.79 2.53 -5.49
N PHE A 131 10.14 1.84 -6.44
CA PHE A 131 10.77 1.38 -7.67
C PHE A 131 9.74 1.10 -8.75
N GLN A 132 10.24 0.87 -9.98
CA GLN A 132 9.44 0.37 -11.10
C GLN A 132 9.84 -1.07 -11.39
N GLU A 133 8.84 -1.92 -11.58
CA GLU A 133 8.96 -3.33 -11.97
C GLU A 133 7.64 -3.77 -12.60
N ASN A 134 7.65 -4.82 -13.42
CA ASN A 134 6.44 -5.39 -14.03
C ASN A 134 5.56 -4.39 -14.79
N GLY A 135 6.17 -3.36 -15.39
CA GLY A 135 5.43 -2.32 -16.13
C GLY A 135 4.66 -1.32 -15.26
N THR A 136 4.88 -1.31 -13.94
CA THR A 136 4.24 -0.38 -13.02
C THR A 136 5.19 0.10 -11.92
N GLY A 137 4.68 0.85 -10.93
CA GLY A 137 5.42 1.36 -9.79
C GLY A 137 4.95 0.77 -8.47
N TYR A 138 5.89 0.59 -7.56
CA TYR A 138 5.66 0.10 -6.20
C TYR A 138 6.23 1.06 -5.18
N ILE A 139 5.51 1.25 -4.07
CA ILE A 139 5.99 1.94 -2.87
C ILE A 139 5.98 0.93 -1.72
N ILE A 140 7.12 0.76 -1.09
CA ILE A 140 7.29 -0.06 0.11
C ILE A 140 7.28 0.87 1.32
N MET A 141 6.34 0.65 2.23
CA MET A 141 6.14 1.54 3.36
C MET A 141 5.86 0.75 4.64
N GLU A 142 5.89 1.42 5.77
CA GLU A 142 5.53 0.81 7.04
C GLU A 142 4.10 0.28 7.00
N TYR A 143 3.91 -0.88 7.62
CA TYR A 143 2.58 -1.42 7.85
C TYR A 143 2.03 -0.83 9.14
N LEU A 144 0.95 -0.08 9.02
CA LEU A 144 0.25 0.51 10.17
C LEU A 144 -0.75 -0.51 10.71
N GLU A 145 -0.54 -0.92 11.94
CA GLU A 145 -1.51 -1.74 12.67
C GLU A 145 -2.64 -0.86 13.19
N GLY A 146 -3.86 -1.36 13.13
CA GLY A 146 -5.01 -0.62 13.61
C GLY A 146 -6.19 -0.60 12.64
N LYS A 147 -7.02 0.42 12.77
CA LYS A 147 -8.24 0.62 11.98
C LYS A 147 -8.20 1.99 11.34
N ASP A 148 -8.72 2.08 10.14
CA ASP A 148 -8.96 3.37 9.51
C ASP A 148 -10.14 4.10 10.18
N LEU A 149 -10.25 5.39 9.92
CA LEU A 149 -11.29 6.23 10.50
C LEU A 149 -12.70 5.75 10.15
N ARG A 150 -12.91 5.16 8.97
CA ARG A 150 -14.20 4.61 8.56
C ARG A 150 -14.61 3.45 9.47
N ASN A 151 -13.68 2.50 9.67
CA ASN A 151 -13.92 1.35 10.54
C ASN A 151 -14.10 1.77 12.01
N LEU A 152 -13.38 2.79 12.44
CA LEU A 152 -13.56 3.38 13.76
C LEU A 152 -14.96 3.99 13.92
N LEU A 153 -15.41 4.79 12.95
CA LEU A 153 -16.75 5.39 12.93
C LEU A 153 -17.86 4.34 12.95
N HIS A 154 -17.74 3.28 12.13
CA HIS A 154 -18.73 2.19 12.13
C HIS A 154 -18.85 1.50 13.49
N GLN A 155 -17.74 1.35 14.24
CA GLN A 155 -17.77 0.78 15.59
C GLN A 155 -18.46 1.68 16.62
N HIS A 156 -18.44 2.99 16.42
CA HIS A 156 -19.06 4.00 17.26
C HIS A 156 -20.43 4.47 16.73
N ASN A 157 -21.14 3.63 15.94
CA ASN A 157 -22.43 4.01 15.34
C ASN A 157 -22.36 5.33 14.55
N GLU A 158 -21.28 5.52 13.78
CA GLU A 158 -20.99 6.67 12.93
C GLU A 158 -20.80 8.01 13.69
N LYS A 159 -20.58 7.96 15.01
CA LYS A 159 -20.35 9.15 15.84
C LYS A 159 -19.15 8.92 16.74
N LEU A 160 -18.18 9.83 16.70
CA LEU A 160 -17.09 9.86 17.67
C LEU A 160 -17.45 10.81 18.84
N PRO A 161 -16.99 10.51 20.06
CA PRO A 161 -16.99 11.48 21.16
C PRO A 161 -16.27 12.77 20.73
N PHE A 162 -16.76 13.91 21.21
CA PHE A 162 -16.24 15.22 20.79
C PHE A 162 -14.73 15.36 21.02
N ASP A 163 -14.21 14.88 22.14
CA ASP A 163 -12.80 15.00 22.48
C ASP A 163 -11.92 14.14 21.54
N GLU A 164 -12.33 12.91 21.23
CA GLU A 164 -11.63 12.04 20.27
C GLU A 164 -11.65 12.65 18.85
N ALA A 165 -12.81 13.15 18.41
CA ALA A 165 -12.92 13.81 17.11
C ALA A 165 -12.03 15.06 17.04
N LYS A 166 -11.99 15.86 18.11
CA LYS A 166 -11.15 17.04 18.22
C LYS A 166 -9.67 16.72 18.12
N GLU A 167 -9.19 15.71 18.84
CA GLU A 167 -7.77 15.29 18.79
C GLU A 167 -7.36 14.81 17.38
N LEU A 168 -8.21 14.00 16.74
CA LEU A 168 -7.97 13.54 15.37
C LEU A 168 -7.90 14.71 14.37
N ILE A 169 -8.85 15.64 14.47
CA ILE A 169 -8.89 16.80 13.57
C ILE A 169 -7.68 17.72 13.80
N LEU A 170 -7.30 17.98 15.04
CA LEU A 170 -6.13 18.79 15.36
C LEU A 170 -4.84 18.16 14.83
N SER A 171 -4.69 16.84 14.93
CA SER A 171 -3.54 16.12 14.40
C SER A 171 -3.44 16.26 12.88
N VAL A 172 -4.57 16.12 12.16
CA VAL A 172 -4.62 16.30 10.69
C VAL A 172 -4.34 17.75 10.29
N LEU A 173 -4.89 18.72 11.02
CA LEU A 173 -4.63 20.14 10.76
C LEU A 173 -3.15 20.49 10.97
N TYR A 174 -2.53 19.95 12.00
CA TYR A 174 -1.10 20.15 12.26
C TYR A 174 -0.23 19.63 11.09
N LEU A 175 -0.51 18.41 10.61
CA LEU A 175 0.16 17.85 9.44
C LEU A 175 -0.08 18.69 8.17
N SER A 176 -1.29 19.19 7.98
CA SER A 176 -1.63 20.08 6.86
C SER A 176 -0.82 21.39 6.91
N LEU A 177 -0.66 21.99 8.09
CA LEU A 177 0.16 23.19 8.27
C LEU A 177 1.63 22.97 7.94
N ILE A 178 2.20 21.80 8.33
CA ILE A 178 3.57 21.44 7.96
C ILE A 178 3.70 21.31 6.45
N HIS A 179 2.75 20.67 5.79
CA HIS A 179 2.75 20.49 4.35
C HIS A 179 2.66 21.84 3.59
N ILE A 180 1.90 22.80 4.10
CA ILE A 180 1.76 24.13 3.51
C ILE A 180 3.00 25.01 3.81
N SER A 181 3.60 24.86 5.00
CA SER A 181 4.74 25.69 5.43
C SER A 181 6.09 25.20 4.92
N GLU A 182 6.19 23.98 4.40
CA GLU A 182 7.34 23.56 3.58
C GLU A 182 7.14 24.13 2.15
N PRO A 183 7.65 25.34 1.86
CA PRO A 183 7.51 25.88 0.52
C PRO A 183 8.23 24.94 -0.44
N THR A 184 7.56 24.61 -1.53
CA THR A 184 8.13 24.00 -2.73
C THR A 184 9.45 24.71 -3.11
N ARG A 185 10.54 24.31 -2.47
CA ARG A 185 11.91 24.80 -2.76
C ARG A 185 12.44 24.18 -4.05
N HIS A 186 11.60 24.10 -5.08
CA HIS A 186 12.00 23.61 -6.40
C HIS A 186 11.29 24.37 -7.53
N LEU A 187 11.60 25.67 -7.60
CA LEU A 187 11.57 26.40 -8.88
C LEU A 187 12.70 27.43 -8.84
N ARG A 188 13.91 26.94 -8.96
CA ARG A 188 15.05 27.74 -9.51
C ARG A 188 16.09 26.80 -10.08
#